data_9ab6ef8b3962587638f462a92c38ec3e
#
_entry.id   9ab6ef8b3962587638f462a92c38ec3e
#
_cell.length_a   1.000
_cell.length_b   1.000
_cell.length_c   1.000
_cell.angle_alpha   90.00
_cell.angle_beta   90.00
_cell.angle_gamma   90.00
#
_symmetry.space_group_name_H-M   'P 1'
#
loop_
_entity.id
_entity.type
_entity.pdbx_description
1 polymer ?
#
loop_
_entity_poly.entity_id
_entity_poly.type
_entity_poly.pdbx_seq_one_letter_code
_entity_poly.pdbx_strand_id
1 'polypeptide(L)'
;MINDIHGRENIITKLLNNANYKDKDLIIFNGDMVSEFKDEQTIFNGFMKESIDLFASEKPMYYARGNHETRGEFATSFQKYFSPKEPFLYYLFRQGPVCFIMLDTGEDKPDSDIEYSGITDYDGYRTDQVEWMKELYKNEDFKQAKFKVVIAHMPPV
;
A
#
# COMPACT_ATOMS: atom_id res chain seq x y z
N MET A 1 5.16 1.10 10.54
CA MET A 1 4.37 0.41 9.51
C MET A 1 3.30 -0.42 10.20
N ILE A 2 2.09 -0.47 9.63
CA ILE A 2 0.93 -1.23 10.11
C ILE A 2 0.35 -1.99 8.92
N ASN A 3 -0.15 -3.20 9.13
CA ASN A 3 -0.78 -4.07 8.13
C ASN A 3 -1.81 -5.00 8.79
N ASP A 4 -2.62 -5.68 8.01
CA ASP A 4 -3.55 -6.75 8.43
C ASP A 4 -4.57 -6.31 9.49
N ILE A 5 -5.15 -5.14 9.29
CA ILE A 5 -6.20 -4.61 10.19
C ILE A 5 -7.55 -5.28 9.92
N HIS A 6 -7.88 -5.53 8.65
CA HIS A 6 -9.11 -6.24 8.25
C HIS A 6 -10.38 -5.66 8.87
N GLY A 7 -10.55 -4.32 8.80
CA GLY A 7 -11.72 -3.65 9.33
C GLY A 7 -11.82 -3.60 10.86
N ARG A 8 -10.71 -3.84 11.55
CA ARG A 8 -10.63 -3.70 13.02
C ARG A 8 -10.03 -2.34 13.40
N GLU A 9 -10.60 -1.28 12.88
CA GLU A 9 -10.06 0.09 12.97
C GLU A 9 -9.83 0.53 14.42
N ASN A 10 -10.65 0.04 15.35
CA ASN A 10 -10.55 0.36 16.78
C ASN A 10 -9.20 -0.02 17.42
N ILE A 11 -8.39 -0.86 16.76
CA ILE A 11 -7.05 -1.21 17.24
C ILE A 11 -5.96 -0.26 16.72
N ILE A 12 -6.20 0.53 15.66
CA ILE A 12 -5.19 1.40 15.03
C ILE A 12 -4.65 2.40 16.03
N THR A 13 -5.53 3.09 16.75
CA THR A 13 -5.16 4.05 17.79
C THR A 13 -4.24 3.42 18.83
N LYS A 14 -4.56 2.21 19.27
CA LYS A 14 -3.76 1.49 20.27
C LYS A 14 -2.40 1.09 19.72
N LEU A 15 -2.35 0.58 18.48
CA LEU A 15 -1.10 0.19 17.83
C LEU A 15 -0.18 1.39 17.62
N LEU A 16 -0.70 2.49 17.11
CA LEU A 16 0.06 3.72 16.88
C LEU A 16 0.59 4.31 18.20
N ASN A 17 -0.22 4.38 19.23
CA ASN A 17 0.21 4.87 20.55
C ASN A 17 1.31 3.97 21.14
N ASN A 18 1.17 2.65 21.06
CA ASN A 18 2.20 1.71 21.53
C ASN A 18 3.51 1.85 20.72
N ALA A 19 3.42 2.19 19.44
CA ALA A 19 4.58 2.47 18.60
C ALA A 19 5.16 3.88 18.79
N ASN A 20 4.59 4.69 19.68
CA ASN A 20 4.95 6.10 19.86
C ASN A 20 4.98 6.87 18.54
N TYR A 21 3.83 6.88 17.83
CA TYR A 21 3.73 7.45 16.49
C TYR A 21 4.10 8.94 16.41
N LYS A 22 4.00 9.67 17.52
CA LYS A 22 4.33 11.11 17.60
C LYS A 22 5.78 11.39 17.25
N ASP A 23 6.68 10.45 17.57
CA ASP A 23 8.12 10.54 17.28
C ASP A 23 8.51 9.96 15.93
N LYS A 24 7.53 9.62 15.08
CA LYS A 24 7.80 9.07 13.73
C LYS A 24 7.61 10.12 12.66
N ASP A 25 8.43 10.06 11.63
CA ASP A 25 8.39 11.02 10.52
C ASP A 25 7.27 10.72 9.51
N LEU A 26 6.85 9.47 9.41
CA LEU A 26 5.82 9.00 8.49
C LEU A 26 5.12 7.73 9.00
N ILE A 27 3.94 7.45 8.46
CA ILE A 27 3.20 6.22 8.69
C ILE A 27 3.03 5.49 7.36
N ILE A 28 3.24 4.17 7.37
CA ILE A 28 3.01 3.31 6.21
C ILE A 28 1.96 2.27 6.58
N PHE A 29 0.90 2.21 5.80
CA PHE A 29 -0.02 1.10 5.76
C PHE A 29 0.45 0.11 4.68
N ASN A 30 0.72 -1.12 5.09
CA ASN A 30 1.23 -2.16 4.22
C ASN A 30 0.17 -3.22 3.96
N GLY A 31 -0.95 -2.79 3.40
CA GLY A 31 -2.02 -3.66 2.94
C GLY A 31 -2.94 -4.23 4.00
N ASP A 32 -4.05 -4.75 3.54
CA ASP A 32 -5.08 -5.44 4.32
C ASP A 32 -5.63 -4.61 5.48
N MET A 33 -5.83 -3.31 5.21
CA MET A 33 -6.49 -2.42 6.15
C MET A 33 -8.00 -2.70 6.20
N VAL A 34 -8.56 -3.22 5.13
CA VAL A 34 -9.96 -3.65 5.00
C VAL A 34 -10.04 -5.16 4.72
N SER A 35 -11.19 -5.79 4.96
CA SER A 35 -11.42 -7.18 4.57
C SER A 35 -11.82 -7.32 3.09
N GLU A 36 -12.45 -6.30 2.55
CA GLU A 36 -12.80 -6.12 1.14
C GLU A 36 -13.17 -4.65 0.89
N PHE A 37 -13.01 -4.19 -0.32
CA PHE A 37 -13.24 -2.80 -0.70
C PHE A 37 -14.64 -2.66 -1.30
N LYS A 38 -15.66 -2.51 -0.44
CA LYS A 38 -17.07 -2.52 -0.85
C LYS A 38 -17.54 -1.20 -1.42
N ASP A 39 -17.21 -0.11 -0.76
CA ASP A 39 -17.70 1.22 -1.05
C ASP A 39 -16.76 2.30 -0.47
N GLU A 40 -17.08 3.54 -0.73
CA GLU A 40 -16.34 4.69 -0.22
C GLU A 40 -16.39 4.80 1.31
N GLN A 41 -17.49 4.37 1.93
CA GLN A 41 -17.66 4.43 3.38
C GLN A 41 -16.70 3.45 4.08
N THR A 42 -16.39 2.33 3.45
CA THR A 42 -15.39 1.37 3.94
C THR A 42 -14.03 2.02 4.16
N ILE A 43 -13.68 3.02 3.34
CA ILE A 43 -12.44 3.77 3.49
C ILE A 43 -12.59 4.84 4.58
N PHE A 44 -13.55 5.75 4.41
CA PHE A 44 -13.64 6.99 5.17
C PHE A 44 -14.20 6.83 6.57
N ASN A 45 -15.07 5.84 6.80
CA ASN A 45 -15.57 5.52 8.14
C ASN A 45 -14.71 4.47 8.86
N GLY A 46 -13.77 3.85 8.14
CA GLY A 46 -12.84 2.86 8.64
C GLY A 46 -11.48 3.45 9.03
N PHE A 47 -10.41 2.84 8.54
CA PHE A 47 -9.04 3.20 8.92
C PHE A 47 -8.64 4.65 8.60
N MET A 48 -9.24 5.27 7.58
CA MET A 48 -8.95 6.67 7.24
C MET A 48 -9.47 7.62 8.32
N LYS A 49 -10.66 7.36 8.89
CA LYS A 49 -11.17 8.16 10.00
C LYS A 49 -10.19 8.17 11.17
N GLU A 50 -9.74 6.99 11.60
CA GLU A 50 -8.76 6.85 12.68
C GLU A 50 -7.45 7.58 12.34
N SER A 51 -7.01 7.51 11.09
CA SER A 51 -5.80 8.18 10.62
C SER A 51 -5.93 9.70 10.66
N ILE A 52 -7.05 10.25 10.20
CA ILE A 52 -7.34 11.69 10.20
C ILE A 52 -7.40 12.22 11.64
N ASP A 53 -8.10 11.52 12.50
CA ASP A 53 -8.27 11.92 13.90
C ASP A 53 -6.95 11.90 14.68
N LEU A 54 -6.00 11.03 14.28
CA LEU A 54 -4.75 10.84 15.02
C LEU A 54 -3.57 11.63 14.46
N PHE A 55 -3.31 11.54 13.15
CA PHE A 55 -2.02 12.00 12.61
C PHE A 55 -2.01 12.54 11.18
N ALA A 56 -2.99 12.21 10.33
CA ALA A 56 -2.89 12.46 8.89
C ALA A 56 -2.86 13.94 8.51
N SER A 57 -3.26 14.85 9.41
CA SER A 57 -3.10 16.30 9.25
C SER A 57 -1.67 16.80 9.50
N GLU A 58 -0.82 16.01 10.17
CA GLU A 58 0.50 16.43 10.62
C GLU A 58 1.63 15.59 10.02
N LYS A 59 1.34 14.34 9.62
CA LYS A 59 2.34 13.38 9.16
C LYS A 59 1.93 12.76 7.82
N PRO A 60 2.90 12.57 6.90
CA PRO A 60 2.63 11.88 5.66
C PRO A 60 2.26 10.42 5.92
N MET A 61 1.30 9.95 5.13
CA MET A 61 0.84 8.58 5.10
C MET A 61 1.07 8.00 3.71
N TYR A 62 1.63 6.80 3.66
CA TYR A 62 1.82 6.04 2.43
C TYR A 62 1.13 4.69 2.53
N TYR A 63 0.69 4.18 1.39
CA TYR A 63 -0.06 2.94 1.35
C TYR A 63 0.49 2.00 0.26
N ALA A 64 0.88 0.80 0.65
CA ALA A 64 1.07 -0.34 -0.25
C ALA A 64 -0.22 -1.17 -0.22
N ARG A 65 -0.80 -1.46 -1.38
CA ARG A 65 -2.04 -2.24 -1.47
C ARG A 65 -1.78 -3.69 -1.07
N GLY A 66 -2.68 -4.26 -0.26
CA GLY A 66 -2.72 -5.69 0.03
C GLY A 66 -3.68 -6.44 -0.90
N ASN A 67 -3.77 -7.74 -0.73
CA ASN A 67 -4.65 -8.57 -1.55
C ASN A 67 -6.14 -8.37 -1.19
N HIS A 68 -6.48 -8.04 0.03
CA HIS A 68 -7.87 -7.75 0.40
C HIS A 68 -8.41 -6.46 -0.22
N GLU A 69 -7.57 -5.47 -0.51
CA GLU A 69 -7.97 -4.27 -1.24
C GLU A 69 -8.25 -4.52 -2.72
N THR A 70 -7.89 -5.70 -3.25
CA THR A 70 -8.24 -6.09 -4.62
C THR A 70 -9.64 -6.70 -4.72
N ARG A 71 -10.28 -6.96 -3.60
CA ARG A 71 -11.58 -7.63 -3.48
C ARG A 71 -12.71 -6.64 -3.25
N GLY A 72 -13.91 -6.98 -3.73
CA GLY A 72 -15.11 -6.18 -3.58
C GLY A 72 -15.42 -5.28 -4.78
N GLU A 73 -16.65 -4.82 -4.85
CA GLU A 73 -17.17 -4.06 -6.00
C GLU A 73 -16.44 -2.72 -6.24
N PHE A 74 -15.84 -2.17 -5.19
CA PHE A 74 -15.17 -0.88 -5.24
C PHE A 74 -13.64 -0.98 -5.41
N ALA A 75 -13.10 -2.20 -5.53
CA ALA A 75 -11.64 -2.44 -5.62
C ALA A 75 -10.97 -1.67 -6.74
N THR A 76 -11.61 -1.55 -7.92
CA THR A 76 -11.08 -0.78 -9.06
C THR A 76 -11.03 0.72 -8.82
N SER A 77 -11.69 1.22 -7.77
CA SER A 77 -11.67 2.63 -7.37
C SER A 77 -10.54 2.95 -6.39
N PHE A 78 -9.80 1.96 -5.89
CA PHE A 78 -8.69 2.15 -4.94
C PHE A 78 -7.71 3.24 -5.41
N GLN A 79 -7.35 3.21 -6.68
CA GLN A 79 -6.41 4.17 -7.27
C GLN A 79 -6.89 5.62 -7.19
N LYS A 80 -8.18 5.89 -7.12
CA LYS A 80 -8.72 7.26 -6.98
C LYS A 80 -8.36 7.90 -5.64
N TYR A 81 -8.18 7.10 -4.60
CA TYR A 81 -7.94 7.55 -3.23
C TYR A 81 -6.48 7.45 -2.83
N PHE A 82 -5.77 6.45 -3.34
CA PHE A 82 -4.40 6.14 -2.96
C PHE A 82 -3.45 6.15 -4.15
N SER A 83 -3.77 6.97 -5.14
CA SER A 83 -2.91 7.12 -6.32
C SER A 83 -1.69 7.97 -5.98
N PRO A 84 -0.49 7.43 -6.06
CA PRO A 84 0.72 8.23 -6.11
C PRO A 84 0.79 9.02 -7.44
N LYS A 85 1.86 9.74 -7.67
CA LYS A 85 2.07 10.53 -8.90
C LYS A 85 2.14 9.69 -10.18
N GLU A 86 2.43 8.41 -10.04
CA GLU A 86 2.50 7.46 -11.15
C GLU A 86 1.12 6.86 -11.45
N PRO A 87 0.86 6.40 -12.69
CA PRO A 87 -0.41 5.77 -13.06
C PRO A 87 -0.58 4.37 -12.46
N PHE A 88 0.39 3.88 -11.70
CA PHE A 88 0.42 2.55 -11.09
C PHE A 88 0.30 2.66 -9.58
N LEU A 89 -0.02 1.53 -8.93
CA LEU A 89 -0.07 1.44 -7.46
C LEU A 89 1.28 1.05 -6.86
N TYR A 90 2.27 0.74 -7.67
CA TYR A 90 3.67 0.64 -7.25
C TYR A 90 4.38 1.96 -7.56
N TYR A 91 5.21 2.42 -6.63
CA TYR A 91 5.87 3.72 -6.73
C TYR A 91 7.09 3.79 -5.82
N LEU A 92 7.87 4.84 -5.97
CA LEU A 92 8.91 5.17 -5.01
C LEU A 92 8.71 6.60 -4.47
N PHE A 93 9.21 6.80 -3.27
CA PHE A 93 9.37 8.13 -2.70
C PHE A 93 10.62 8.17 -1.81
N ARG A 94 11.14 9.37 -1.60
CA ARG A 94 12.28 9.59 -0.71
C ARG A 94 11.87 10.39 0.51
N GLN A 95 12.30 9.91 1.68
CA GLN A 95 12.20 10.62 2.94
C GLN A 95 13.60 10.68 3.58
N GLY A 96 14.20 11.88 3.58
CA GLY A 96 15.56 12.05 4.08
C GLY A 96 16.58 11.16 3.34
N PRO A 97 17.35 10.33 4.07
CA PRO A 97 18.37 9.45 3.47
C PRO A 97 17.79 8.12 2.91
N VAL A 98 16.50 7.88 3.02
CA VAL A 98 15.86 6.60 2.66
C VAL A 98 15.00 6.78 1.43
N CYS A 99 15.18 5.91 0.43
CA CYS A 99 14.24 5.70 -0.67
C CYS A 99 13.38 4.49 -0.36
N PHE A 100 12.08 4.68 -0.33
CA PHE A 100 11.09 3.64 -0.17
C PHE A 100 10.57 3.23 -1.55
N ILE A 101 10.54 1.93 -1.80
CA ILE A 101 10.05 1.31 -3.02
C ILE A 101 8.81 0.52 -2.63
N MET A 102 7.65 1.04 -2.98
CA MET A 102 6.36 0.44 -2.67
C MET A 102 5.98 -0.49 -3.82
N LEU A 103 5.81 -1.77 -3.54
CA LEU A 103 5.39 -2.77 -4.51
C LEU A 103 3.93 -3.14 -4.29
N ASP A 104 3.25 -3.44 -5.38
CA ASP A 104 1.89 -3.95 -5.39
C ASP A 104 1.87 -5.35 -6.02
N THR A 105 1.90 -6.36 -5.18
CA THR A 105 2.01 -7.75 -5.61
C THR A 105 0.66 -8.41 -5.94
N GLY A 106 -0.45 -7.70 -5.73
CA GLY A 106 -1.79 -8.20 -6.02
C GLY A 106 -2.20 -9.33 -5.10
N GLU A 107 -2.74 -10.40 -5.65
CA GLU A 107 -3.23 -11.59 -4.93
C GLU A 107 -2.15 -12.67 -4.77
N ASP A 108 -2.43 -13.65 -3.93
CA ASP A 108 -1.50 -14.70 -3.49
C ASP A 108 -1.45 -15.94 -4.39
N LYS A 109 -2.33 -16.01 -5.39
CA LYS A 109 -2.44 -17.15 -6.32
C LYS A 109 -2.10 -16.72 -7.75
N PRO A 110 -1.75 -17.67 -8.63
CA PRO A 110 -1.57 -17.37 -10.05
C PRO A 110 -2.92 -17.03 -10.70
N ASP A 111 -2.88 -16.25 -11.79
CA ASP A 111 -4.08 -15.83 -12.54
C ASP A 111 -4.91 -17.00 -13.08
N SER A 112 -4.30 -18.18 -13.24
CA SER A 112 -4.97 -19.40 -13.66
C SER A 112 -5.82 -20.04 -12.55
N ASP A 113 -5.77 -19.53 -11.32
CA ASP A 113 -6.57 -20.08 -10.22
C ASP A 113 -8.07 -19.90 -10.48
N ILE A 114 -8.84 -20.95 -10.20
CA ILE A 114 -10.29 -20.98 -10.44
C ILE A 114 -11.03 -19.89 -9.66
N GLU A 115 -10.51 -19.46 -8.51
CA GLU A 115 -11.11 -18.42 -7.68
C GLU A 115 -11.17 -17.07 -8.39
N TYR A 116 -10.27 -16.83 -9.34
CA TYR A 116 -10.23 -15.56 -10.10
C TYR A 116 -11.06 -15.57 -11.36
N SER A 117 -11.66 -16.69 -11.72
CA SER A 117 -12.59 -16.83 -12.87
C SER A 117 -12.01 -16.28 -14.20
N GLY A 118 -10.70 -16.24 -14.33
CA GLY A 118 -9.99 -15.77 -15.54
C GLY A 118 -10.10 -14.24 -15.79
N ILE A 119 -10.42 -13.44 -14.78
CA ILE A 119 -10.60 -11.98 -14.92
C ILE A 119 -9.44 -11.17 -14.34
N THR A 120 -8.40 -11.81 -13.84
CA THR A 120 -7.21 -11.16 -13.28
C THR A 120 -6.05 -11.20 -14.26
N ASP A 121 -5.12 -10.26 -14.10
CA ASP A 121 -3.84 -10.21 -14.82
C ASP A 121 -2.73 -9.76 -13.84
N TYR A 122 -2.65 -10.39 -12.68
CA TYR A 122 -1.60 -10.07 -11.71
C TYR A 122 -0.22 -10.53 -12.15
N ASP A 123 -0.13 -11.62 -12.93
CA ASP A 123 1.14 -12.11 -13.46
C ASP A 123 1.74 -11.12 -14.46
N GLY A 124 0.92 -10.56 -15.36
CA GLY A 124 1.29 -9.47 -16.25
C GLY A 124 1.69 -8.22 -15.49
N TYR A 125 0.87 -7.80 -14.55
CA TYR A 125 1.11 -6.63 -13.71
C TYR A 125 2.42 -6.73 -12.89
N ARG A 126 2.74 -7.90 -12.36
CA ARG A 126 4.03 -8.15 -11.67
C ARG A 126 5.20 -8.08 -12.64
N THR A 127 5.02 -8.55 -13.86
CA THR A 127 6.04 -8.46 -14.93
C THR A 127 6.33 -6.99 -15.28
N ASP A 128 5.31 -6.17 -15.48
CA ASP A 128 5.45 -4.73 -15.72
C ASP A 128 6.18 -4.04 -14.56
N GLN A 129 5.88 -4.45 -13.35
CA GLN A 129 6.53 -3.93 -12.15
C GLN A 129 8.03 -4.27 -12.09
N VAL A 130 8.41 -5.47 -12.56
CA VAL A 130 9.83 -5.85 -12.70
C VAL A 130 10.54 -4.95 -13.71
N GLU A 131 9.92 -4.67 -14.87
CA GLU A 131 10.50 -3.77 -15.86
C GLU A 131 10.65 -2.35 -15.30
N TRP A 132 9.66 -1.83 -14.60
CA TRP A 132 9.78 -0.56 -13.88
C TRP A 132 10.92 -0.57 -12.86
N MET A 133 11.07 -1.64 -12.08
CA MET A 133 12.16 -1.77 -11.10
C MET A 133 13.55 -1.73 -11.74
N LYS A 134 13.71 -2.29 -12.94
CA LYS A 134 14.98 -2.22 -13.69
C LYS A 134 15.37 -0.78 -14.05
N GLU A 135 14.41 0.13 -14.15
CA GLU A 135 14.64 1.53 -14.50
C GLU A 135 14.89 2.43 -13.28
N LEU A 136 14.72 1.94 -12.05
CA LEU A 136 14.86 2.73 -10.81
C LEU A 136 16.22 3.39 -10.68
N TYR A 137 17.28 2.77 -11.21
CA TYR A 137 18.62 3.36 -11.18
C TYR A 137 18.73 4.69 -11.94
N LYS A 138 17.76 5.03 -12.78
CA LYS A 138 17.70 6.32 -13.49
C LYS A 138 17.05 7.42 -12.64
N ASN A 139 16.30 7.04 -11.62
CA ASN A 139 15.59 7.98 -10.75
C ASN A 139 16.53 8.65 -9.75
N GLU A 140 16.46 9.97 -9.63
CA GLU A 140 17.33 10.74 -8.77
C GLU A 140 17.14 10.47 -7.27
N ASP A 141 15.89 10.27 -6.82
CA ASP A 141 15.62 9.92 -5.43
C ASP A 141 16.21 8.55 -5.07
N PHE A 142 16.15 7.60 -6.00
CA PHE A 142 16.79 6.29 -5.83
C PHE A 142 18.31 6.41 -5.75
N LYS A 143 18.94 7.16 -6.66
CA LYS A 143 20.40 7.32 -6.70
C LYS A 143 20.94 7.98 -5.45
N GLN A 144 20.33 9.07 -5.03
CA GLN A 144 20.81 9.91 -3.93
C GLN A 144 20.52 9.33 -2.54
N ALA A 145 19.58 8.40 -2.42
CA ALA A 145 19.25 7.79 -1.14
C ALA A 145 20.41 6.92 -0.63
N LYS A 146 20.75 7.08 0.63
CA LYS A 146 21.75 6.25 1.32
C LYS A 146 21.24 4.83 1.54
N PHE A 147 19.95 4.69 1.83
CA PHE A 147 19.28 3.43 2.08
C PHE A 147 18.13 3.22 1.12
N LYS A 148 17.89 1.98 0.70
CA LYS A 148 16.74 1.57 -0.08
C LYS A 148 15.96 0.55 0.73
N VAL A 149 14.65 0.79 0.88
CA VAL A 149 13.73 -0.09 1.59
C VAL A 149 12.63 -0.48 0.63
N VAL A 150 12.46 -1.77 0.41
CA VAL A 150 11.38 -2.32 -0.39
C VAL A 150 10.25 -2.73 0.54
N ILE A 151 9.04 -2.36 0.18
CA ILE A 151 7.82 -2.68 0.92
C ILE A 151 6.86 -3.38 -0.04
N ALA A 152 6.43 -4.55 0.34
CA ALA A 152 5.40 -5.33 -0.33
C ALA A 152 4.51 -5.96 0.73
N HIS A 153 3.21 -6.08 0.46
CA HIS A 153 2.30 -6.77 1.38
C HIS A 153 2.49 -8.28 1.28
N MET A 154 2.28 -8.83 0.09
CA MET A 154 2.57 -10.24 -0.18
C MET A 154 4.03 -10.43 -0.55
N PRO A 155 4.73 -11.44 0.00
CA PRO A 155 6.08 -11.73 -0.43
C PRO A 155 6.08 -12.17 -1.90
N PRO A 156 7.03 -11.70 -2.72
CA PRO A 156 7.19 -12.25 -4.06
C PRO A 156 7.60 -13.73 -3.97
N VAL A 157 6.86 -14.60 -4.65
CA VAL A 157 7.14 -16.04 -4.77
C VAL A 157 7.78 -16.32 -6.11
#